data_30e557d926687293f3ef0d9e8beb3455
#
_entry.id   30e557d926687293f3ef0d9e8beb3455
#
_cell.length_a   1.000
_cell.length_b   1.000
_cell.length_c   1.000
_cell.angle_alpha   90.00
_cell.angle_beta   90.00
_cell.angle_gamma   90.00
#
_symmetry.space_group_name_H-M   'P 1'
#
loop_
_entity.id
_entity.type
_entity.pdbx_description
1 polymer ?
#
loop_
_entity_poly.entity_id
_entity_poly.type
_entity_poly.pdbx_seq_one_letter_code
_entity_poly.pdbx_strand_id
1 'polypeptide(L)'
;MIGRKELIKKIVGIICLILIVGILYTVKNTHQTPHPKQTTLQFASWGSESEISILKPILSDFEKENPNIKIDFMHIPQNYFQKIHLLFASNTAPDVIFINNQYLPIYANAGVLEDLSTYKNEFEYNKFFPIAIDTLSYKKKMYAIPRDVSTLVVFYNKDIFDKYNVRYPNKNWTINDLLTTSQKLTHAPNIFGISFEEEPLFYLPYLNYFGVTDLSENTTQMQNGLNFYANLRNKYHVAPKREEIASATMAQLFLQGKLGMHISGRWLVPKYRQEAKFRWDIVRFPDKNGVPSAPVDASGWAISKSSKHKKEAIKLIQYLSSKESSDKFTQSGLIVPARIDVANSKTFLDNKSPQNSKEFLEILNNANPTPVTLNFKEITDTMKTKNEVLFNK
;
A
#
# COMPACT_ATOMS: atom_id res chain seq x y z
N MET A 1 -64.74 -65.94 13.23
CA MET A 1 -63.28 -66.18 12.81
C MET A 1 -62.70 -65.06 11.93
N ILE A 2 -63.42 -63.96 11.76
CA ILE A 2 -62.99 -62.83 10.88
C ILE A 2 -62.02 -61.86 11.60
N GLY A 3 -62.14 -61.74 12.95
CA GLY A 3 -61.37 -60.73 13.71
C GLY A 3 -59.82 -60.99 13.84
N ARG A 4 -59.35 -62.24 13.75
CA ARG A 4 -57.95 -62.60 13.96
C ARG A 4 -57.03 -62.21 12.74
N LYS A 5 -57.57 -62.34 11.53
CA LYS A 5 -56.87 -61.96 10.31
C LYS A 5 -56.77 -60.44 10.14
N GLU A 6 -57.75 -59.67 10.52
CA GLU A 6 -57.75 -58.25 10.50
C GLU A 6 -56.79 -57.61 11.56
N LEU A 7 -56.76 -58.26 12.75
CA LEU A 7 -55.82 -57.83 13.79
C LEU A 7 -54.36 -58.03 13.38
N ILE A 8 -54.06 -59.18 12.74
CA ILE A 8 -52.71 -59.46 12.23
C ILE A 8 -52.29 -58.42 11.13
N LYS A 9 -53.19 -58.06 10.20
CA LYS A 9 -52.94 -57.04 9.20
C LYS A 9 -52.66 -55.67 9.81
N LYS A 10 -53.39 -55.27 10.87
CA LYS A 10 -53.16 -54.01 11.59
C LYS A 10 -51.84 -54.03 12.33
N ILE A 11 -51.46 -55.12 12.97
CA ILE A 11 -50.16 -55.28 13.66
C ILE A 11 -49.01 -55.21 12.65
N VAL A 12 -49.07 -55.91 11.51
CA VAL A 12 -48.08 -55.83 10.46
C VAL A 12 -47.94 -54.42 9.88
N GLY A 13 -49.05 -53.69 9.66
CA GLY A 13 -49.08 -52.31 9.22
C GLY A 13 -48.37 -51.36 10.19
N ILE A 14 -48.58 -51.52 11.49
CA ILE A 14 -47.93 -50.73 12.54
C ILE A 14 -46.42 -51.02 12.58
N ILE A 15 -45.99 -52.27 12.47
CA ILE A 15 -44.57 -52.64 12.43
C ILE A 15 -43.86 -52.09 11.20
N CYS A 16 -44.51 -52.15 10.02
CA CYS A 16 -43.99 -51.55 8.82
C CYS A 16 -43.86 -50.03 8.95
N LEU A 17 -44.84 -49.36 9.56
CA LEU A 17 -44.78 -47.90 9.80
C LEU A 17 -43.63 -47.54 10.73
N ILE A 18 -43.44 -48.26 11.82
CA ILE A 18 -42.34 -48.07 12.77
C ILE A 18 -40.98 -48.28 12.08
N LEU A 19 -40.84 -49.28 11.23
CA LEU A 19 -39.61 -49.54 10.45
C LEU A 19 -39.35 -48.42 9.45
N ILE A 20 -40.38 -47.94 8.76
CA ILE A 20 -40.24 -46.78 7.82
C ILE A 20 -39.85 -45.52 8.57
N VAL A 21 -40.48 -45.21 9.71
CA VAL A 21 -40.13 -44.04 10.54
C VAL A 21 -38.70 -44.20 11.11
N GLY A 22 -38.30 -45.43 11.52
CA GLY A 22 -36.93 -45.73 11.96
C GLY A 22 -35.91 -45.54 10.86
N ILE A 23 -36.20 -45.97 9.64
CA ILE A 23 -35.32 -45.77 8.48
C ILE A 23 -35.23 -44.28 8.10
N LEU A 24 -36.34 -43.56 8.09
CA LEU A 24 -36.36 -42.12 7.83
C LEU A 24 -35.59 -41.33 8.90
N TYR A 25 -35.69 -41.76 10.17
CA TYR A 25 -34.95 -41.16 11.28
C TYR A 25 -33.44 -41.41 11.16
N THR A 26 -33.03 -42.62 10.81
CA THR A 26 -31.60 -42.94 10.57
C THR A 26 -31.04 -42.23 9.34
N VAL A 27 -31.79 -42.19 8.22
CA VAL A 27 -31.39 -41.46 7.01
C VAL A 27 -31.26 -39.96 7.28
N LYS A 28 -32.19 -39.39 8.07
CA LYS A 28 -32.12 -37.97 8.43
C LYS A 28 -30.90 -37.64 9.33
N ASN A 29 -30.51 -38.57 10.22
CA ASN A 29 -29.35 -38.38 11.10
C ASN A 29 -28.00 -38.75 10.47
N THR A 30 -27.98 -39.59 9.42
CA THR A 30 -26.74 -39.96 8.73
C THR A 30 -26.29 -38.92 7.68
N HIS A 31 -27.16 -37.97 7.29
CA HIS A 31 -26.81 -36.93 6.34
C HIS A 31 -26.44 -35.58 6.97
N GLN A 32 -26.39 -35.47 8.29
CA GLN A 32 -25.69 -34.34 8.92
C GLN A 32 -24.21 -34.69 9.02
N THR A 33 -23.50 -34.58 7.89
CA THR A 33 -22.05 -34.32 7.96
C THR A 33 -21.91 -33.05 8.81
N PRO A 34 -21.15 -33.07 9.92
CA PRO A 34 -20.93 -31.88 10.68
C PRO A 34 -20.30 -30.88 9.70
N HIS A 35 -21.04 -29.82 9.34
CA HIS A 35 -20.42 -28.70 8.63
C HIS A 35 -19.22 -28.28 9.46
N PRO A 36 -18.00 -28.29 8.93
CA PRO A 36 -16.84 -27.87 9.68
C PRO A 36 -17.16 -26.46 10.23
N LYS A 37 -16.96 -26.28 11.53
CA LYS A 37 -17.26 -25.03 12.22
C LYS A 37 -16.53 -23.90 11.47
N GLN A 38 -17.29 -23.08 10.76
CA GLN A 38 -16.76 -21.98 9.98
C GLN A 38 -16.14 -20.94 10.91
N THR A 39 -14.88 -20.58 10.65
CA THR A 39 -14.18 -19.51 11.37
C THR A 39 -14.43 -18.20 10.65
N THR A 40 -14.93 -17.19 11.35
CA THR A 40 -14.98 -15.82 10.84
C THR A 40 -13.70 -15.10 11.21
N LEU A 41 -12.94 -14.68 10.19
CA LEU A 41 -11.67 -13.96 10.33
C LEU A 41 -11.90 -12.49 10.04
N GLN A 42 -11.67 -11.62 11.01
CA GLN A 42 -11.78 -10.18 10.83
C GLN A 42 -10.54 -9.63 10.13
N PHE A 43 -10.74 -8.90 9.04
CA PHE A 43 -9.67 -8.29 8.27
C PHE A 43 -9.94 -6.83 7.98
N ALA A 44 -9.04 -5.92 8.37
CA ALA A 44 -9.14 -4.50 8.10
C ALA A 44 -8.09 -4.01 7.10
N SER A 45 -8.53 -3.18 6.16
CA SER A 45 -7.65 -2.47 5.23
C SER A 45 -8.15 -1.07 4.93
N TRP A 46 -7.21 -0.18 4.59
CA TRP A 46 -7.56 1.03 3.87
C TRP A 46 -7.63 0.74 2.37
N GLY A 47 -7.79 1.77 1.57
CA GLY A 47 -7.64 1.75 0.12
C GLY A 47 -8.69 2.65 -0.55
N SER A 48 -8.33 3.14 -1.75
CA SER A 48 -9.28 3.78 -2.64
C SER A 48 -10.29 2.76 -3.19
N GLU A 49 -11.40 3.21 -3.74
CA GLU A 49 -12.37 2.32 -4.39
C GLU A 49 -11.72 1.41 -5.46
N SER A 50 -10.77 1.95 -6.24
CA SER A 50 -10.02 1.16 -7.22
C SER A 50 -9.16 0.07 -6.58
N GLU A 51 -8.54 0.33 -5.43
CA GLU A 51 -7.77 -0.66 -4.68
C GLU A 51 -8.67 -1.74 -4.08
N ILE A 52 -9.79 -1.34 -3.50
CA ILE A 52 -10.77 -2.26 -2.92
C ILE A 52 -11.45 -3.12 -4.00
N SER A 53 -11.66 -2.59 -5.20
CA SER A 53 -12.18 -3.37 -6.33
C SER A 53 -11.25 -4.51 -6.76
N ILE A 54 -9.95 -4.41 -6.47
CA ILE A 54 -8.96 -5.49 -6.69
C ILE A 54 -8.95 -6.45 -5.50
N LEU A 55 -8.98 -5.93 -4.27
CA LEU A 55 -8.85 -6.73 -3.06
C LEU A 55 -10.06 -7.64 -2.83
N LYS A 56 -11.29 -7.14 -3.00
CA LYS A 56 -12.51 -7.92 -2.76
C LYS A 56 -12.60 -9.23 -3.55
N PRO A 57 -12.32 -9.27 -4.87
CA PRO A 57 -12.26 -10.53 -5.63
C PRO A 57 -11.22 -11.51 -5.10
N ILE A 58 -10.03 -11.02 -4.67
CA ILE A 58 -8.98 -11.85 -4.09
C ILE A 58 -9.46 -12.50 -2.80
N LEU A 59 -10.16 -11.75 -1.93
CA LEU A 59 -10.75 -12.30 -0.69
C LEU A 59 -11.85 -13.33 -1.00
N SER A 60 -12.69 -13.05 -2.02
CA SER A 60 -13.73 -14.00 -2.45
C SER A 60 -13.13 -15.31 -2.99
N ASP A 61 -12.03 -15.22 -3.74
CA ASP A 61 -11.34 -16.41 -4.24
C ASP A 61 -10.71 -17.20 -3.10
N PHE A 62 -10.10 -16.53 -2.12
CA PHE A 62 -9.62 -17.17 -0.89
C PHE A 62 -10.71 -17.94 -0.15
N GLU A 63 -11.91 -17.35 0.01
CA GLU A 63 -13.04 -18.01 0.67
C GLU A 63 -13.51 -19.28 -0.08
N LYS A 64 -13.49 -19.24 -1.43
CA LYS A 64 -13.84 -20.41 -2.25
C LYS A 64 -12.85 -21.56 -2.05
N GLU A 65 -11.56 -21.24 -1.95
CA GLU A 65 -10.50 -22.22 -1.72
C GLU A 65 -10.45 -22.70 -0.26
N ASN A 66 -11.01 -21.91 0.69
CA ASN A 66 -11.02 -22.19 2.11
C ASN A 66 -12.46 -22.10 2.68
N PRO A 67 -13.38 -23.04 2.34
CA PRO A 67 -14.82 -22.90 2.65
C PRO A 67 -15.13 -22.91 4.15
N ASN A 68 -14.17 -23.31 4.98
CA ASN A 68 -14.25 -23.23 6.45
C ASN A 68 -13.82 -21.88 7.04
N ILE A 69 -13.38 -20.94 6.20
CA ILE A 69 -12.98 -19.57 6.63
C ILE A 69 -13.90 -18.56 5.93
N LYS A 70 -14.49 -17.66 6.72
CA LYS A 70 -15.24 -16.50 6.23
C LYS A 70 -14.49 -15.23 6.58
N ILE A 71 -14.40 -14.29 5.64
CA ILE A 71 -13.75 -12.99 5.87
C ILE A 71 -14.80 -11.94 6.21
N ASP A 72 -14.68 -11.38 7.41
CA ASP A 72 -15.40 -10.16 7.80
C ASP A 72 -14.50 -8.96 7.48
N PHE A 73 -14.73 -8.38 6.29
CA PHE A 73 -13.85 -7.34 5.74
C PHE A 73 -14.30 -5.94 6.17
N MET A 74 -13.45 -5.29 6.96
CA MET A 74 -13.61 -3.90 7.42
C MET A 74 -12.82 -2.94 6.52
N HIS A 75 -13.49 -2.30 5.56
CA HIS A 75 -12.90 -1.22 4.77
C HIS A 75 -12.96 0.10 5.54
N ILE A 76 -11.80 0.74 5.75
CA ILE A 76 -11.68 2.03 6.46
C ILE A 76 -10.94 3.01 5.53
N PRO A 77 -11.68 3.76 4.68
CA PRO A 77 -11.08 4.60 3.65
C PRO A 77 -10.40 5.88 4.18
N GLN A 78 -10.77 6.33 5.38
CA GLN A 78 -10.23 7.56 6.00
C GLN A 78 -9.87 7.32 7.45
N ASN A 79 -8.82 8.01 7.92
CA ASN A 79 -8.35 7.93 9.32
C ASN A 79 -8.08 6.48 9.78
N TYR A 80 -7.60 5.65 8.86
CA TYR A 80 -7.41 4.22 9.08
C TYR A 80 -6.60 3.93 10.36
N PHE A 81 -5.41 4.51 10.48
CA PHE A 81 -4.54 4.22 11.64
C PHE A 81 -5.11 4.77 12.96
N GLN A 82 -5.84 5.88 12.94
CA GLN A 82 -6.57 6.34 14.13
C GLN A 82 -7.61 5.32 14.56
N LYS A 83 -8.37 4.77 13.61
CA LYS A 83 -9.36 3.74 13.89
C LYS A 83 -8.71 2.45 14.40
N ILE A 84 -7.64 1.98 13.74
CA ILE A 84 -6.89 0.79 14.18
C ILE A 84 -6.30 0.98 15.57
N HIS A 85 -5.78 2.17 15.88
CA HIS A 85 -5.28 2.48 17.22
C HIS A 85 -6.38 2.34 18.29
N LEU A 86 -7.58 2.88 18.03
CA LEU A 86 -8.73 2.74 18.94
C LEU A 86 -9.16 1.28 19.10
N LEU A 87 -9.16 0.50 18.02
CA LEU A 87 -9.51 -0.93 18.06
C LEU A 87 -8.49 -1.73 18.89
N PHE A 88 -7.20 -1.43 18.80
CA PHE A 88 -6.20 -2.03 19.68
C PHE A 88 -6.39 -1.61 21.14
N ALA A 89 -6.65 -0.33 21.40
CA ALA A 89 -6.86 0.19 22.76
C ALA A 89 -8.12 -0.43 23.43
N SER A 90 -9.15 -0.74 22.67
CA SER A 90 -10.38 -1.38 23.17
C SER A 90 -10.35 -2.92 23.18
N ASN A 91 -9.22 -3.55 22.81
CA ASN A 91 -9.08 -5.00 22.63
C ASN A 91 -10.10 -5.62 21.64
N THR A 92 -10.49 -4.85 20.62
CA THR A 92 -11.38 -5.27 19.53
C THR A 92 -10.73 -5.21 18.16
N ALA A 93 -9.38 -5.29 18.14
CA ALA A 93 -8.62 -5.24 16.90
C ALA A 93 -8.93 -6.44 15.99
N PRO A 94 -9.04 -6.24 14.67
CA PRO A 94 -9.21 -7.33 13.70
C PRO A 94 -8.06 -8.35 13.78
N ASP A 95 -8.32 -9.58 13.35
CA ASP A 95 -7.29 -10.64 13.30
C ASP A 95 -6.13 -10.27 12.39
N VAL A 96 -6.44 -9.73 11.20
CA VAL A 96 -5.48 -9.28 10.20
C VAL A 96 -5.71 -7.81 9.88
N ILE A 97 -4.62 -7.06 9.76
CA ILE A 97 -4.63 -5.65 9.39
C ILE A 97 -3.66 -5.37 8.25
N PHE A 98 -4.00 -4.41 7.41
CA PHE A 98 -3.05 -3.80 6.50
C PHE A 98 -2.23 -2.74 7.24
N ILE A 99 -0.91 -2.74 7.08
CA ILE A 99 -0.01 -1.85 7.82
C ILE A 99 1.12 -1.34 6.92
N ASN A 100 1.62 -0.14 7.22
CA ASN A 100 2.85 0.37 6.62
C ASN A 100 3.96 0.54 7.65
N ASN A 101 5.17 0.77 7.17
CA ASN A 101 6.35 0.96 8.01
C ASN A 101 6.26 2.17 8.96
N GLN A 102 5.47 3.19 8.63
CA GLN A 102 5.36 4.40 9.46
C GLN A 102 4.65 4.14 10.79
N TYR A 103 3.71 3.18 10.81
CA TYR A 103 2.95 2.82 12.01
C TYR A 103 3.39 1.50 12.64
N LEU A 104 4.09 0.65 11.90
CA LEU A 104 4.54 -0.67 12.38
C LEU A 104 5.38 -0.59 13.67
N PRO A 105 6.38 0.30 13.82
CA PRO A 105 7.18 0.37 15.04
C PRO A 105 6.36 0.68 16.29
N ILE A 106 5.33 1.54 16.16
CA ILE A 106 4.46 1.93 17.28
C ILE A 106 3.69 0.69 17.79
N TYR A 107 3.05 -0.06 16.89
CA TYR A 107 2.27 -1.24 17.25
C TYR A 107 3.15 -2.42 17.68
N ALA A 108 4.30 -2.63 17.04
CA ALA A 108 5.26 -3.64 17.42
C ALA A 108 5.85 -3.36 18.82
N ASN A 109 6.19 -2.10 19.11
CA ASN A 109 6.70 -1.70 20.44
C ASN A 109 5.63 -1.82 21.54
N ALA A 110 4.37 -1.53 21.20
CA ALA A 110 3.24 -1.73 22.11
C ALA A 110 2.91 -3.22 22.34
N GLY A 111 3.54 -4.14 21.60
CA GLY A 111 3.35 -5.57 21.72
C GLY A 111 1.98 -6.06 21.26
N VAL A 112 1.29 -5.31 20.39
CA VAL A 112 -0.06 -5.66 19.89
C VAL A 112 -0.03 -6.42 18.56
N LEU A 113 1.14 -6.55 17.93
CA LEU A 113 1.34 -7.36 16.72
C LEU A 113 1.99 -8.70 17.04
N GLU A 114 1.66 -9.71 16.25
CA GLU A 114 2.29 -11.02 16.28
C GLU A 114 3.68 -10.94 15.63
N ASP A 115 4.67 -11.60 16.27
CA ASP A 115 6.03 -11.75 15.73
C ASP A 115 6.02 -12.83 14.62
N LEU A 116 6.02 -12.40 13.37
CA LEU A 116 5.96 -13.30 12.21
C LEU A 116 7.30 -14.01 11.94
N SER A 117 8.39 -13.62 12.58
CA SER A 117 9.68 -14.31 12.47
C SER A 117 9.60 -15.76 12.96
N THR A 118 8.65 -16.05 13.85
CA THR A 118 8.40 -17.43 14.36
C THR A 118 7.75 -18.32 13.33
N TYR A 119 7.15 -17.75 12.28
CA TYR A 119 6.47 -18.44 11.18
C TYR A 119 7.30 -18.39 9.88
N LYS A 120 8.64 -18.32 10.00
CA LYS A 120 9.55 -18.15 8.87
C LYS A 120 9.38 -19.21 7.77
N ASN A 121 9.03 -20.43 8.13
CA ASN A 121 8.84 -21.54 7.19
C ASN A 121 7.48 -21.47 6.48
N GLU A 122 6.54 -20.66 6.97
CA GLU A 122 5.21 -20.50 6.40
C GLU A 122 5.16 -19.50 5.24
N PHE A 123 6.20 -18.66 5.12
CA PHE A 123 6.25 -17.60 4.13
C PHE A 123 7.51 -17.70 3.27
N GLU A 124 7.38 -17.36 1.99
CA GLU A 124 8.47 -17.40 1.00
C GLU A 124 9.36 -16.12 1.10
N TYR A 125 10.02 -15.86 2.23
CA TYR A 125 10.77 -14.63 2.48
C TYR A 125 11.80 -14.28 1.40
N ASN A 126 12.44 -15.28 0.81
CA ASN A 126 13.42 -15.13 -0.27
C ASN A 126 12.81 -14.65 -1.60
N LYS A 127 11.50 -14.57 -1.70
CA LYS A 127 10.79 -14.05 -2.87
C LYS A 127 10.53 -12.54 -2.78
N PHE A 128 10.81 -11.93 -1.64
CA PHE A 128 10.59 -10.49 -1.45
C PHE A 128 11.91 -9.73 -1.52
N PHE A 129 11.83 -8.44 -1.92
CA PHE A 129 12.99 -7.57 -1.81
C PHE A 129 13.44 -7.46 -0.36
N PRO A 130 14.77 -7.60 -0.07
CA PRO A 130 15.28 -7.48 1.30
C PRO A 130 14.85 -6.19 1.97
N ILE A 131 14.90 -5.05 1.26
CA ILE A 131 14.47 -3.76 1.80
C ILE A 131 13.00 -3.75 2.24
N ALA A 132 12.11 -4.51 1.59
CA ALA A 132 10.71 -4.61 1.99
C ALA A 132 10.55 -5.37 3.32
N ILE A 133 11.33 -6.44 3.49
CA ILE A 133 11.38 -7.22 4.74
C ILE A 133 11.94 -6.36 5.88
N ASP A 134 13.07 -5.67 5.63
CA ASP A 134 13.73 -4.83 6.63
C ASP A 134 12.82 -3.66 7.05
N THR A 135 12.15 -3.03 6.09
CA THR A 135 11.25 -1.90 6.32
C THR A 135 10.01 -2.29 7.14
N LEU A 136 9.54 -3.54 7.03
CA LEU A 136 8.43 -4.08 7.83
C LEU A 136 8.90 -4.91 9.05
N SER A 137 10.14 -4.68 9.48
CA SER A 137 10.73 -5.26 10.67
C SER A 137 10.94 -4.21 11.77
N TYR A 138 10.89 -4.64 13.01
CA TYR A 138 11.21 -3.82 14.18
C TYR A 138 12.05 -4.61 15.17
N LYS A 139 13.19 -4.04 15.60
CA LYS A 139 14.15 -4.73 16.51
C LYS A 139 14.52 -6.14 16.01
N LYS A 140 14.83 -6.27 14.71
CA LYS A 140 15.19 -7.52 14.00
C LYS A 140 14.11 -8.60 13.98
N LYS A 141 12.85 -8.25 14.25
CA LYS A 141 11.69 -9.12 14.17
C LYS A 141 10.76 -8.61 13.10
N MET A 142 10.22 -9.51 12.31
CA MET A 142 9.25 -9.16 11.28
C MET A 142 7.83 -9.19 11.83
N TYR A 143 7.07 -8.14 11.55
CA TYR A 143 5.69 -8.00 12.02
C TYR A 143 4.66 -7.90 10.91
N ALA A 144 5.09 -7.78 9.66
CA ALA A 144 4.19 -7.83 8.52
C ALA A 144 4.84 -8.51 7.32
N ILE A 145 4.04 -9.21 6.50
CA ILE A 145 4.46 -9.77 5.22
C ILE A 145 4.23 -8.71 4.14
N PRO A 146 5.25 -8.35 3.35
CA PRO A 146 5.14 -7.27 2.39
C PRO A 146 4.13 -7.56 1.28
N ARG A 147 3.30 -6.56 0.91
CA ARG A 147 2.51 -6.52 -0.32
C ARG A 147 3.25 -5.73 -1.39
N ASP A 148 3.66 -4.53 -1.03
CA ASP A 148 4.29 -3.57 -1.94
C ASP A 148 5.41 -2.79 -1.27
N VAL A 149 6.19 -2.17 -2.12
CA VAL A 149 7.13 -1.12 -1.76
C VAL A 149 6.73 0.17 -2.48
N SER A 150 7.09 1.31 -1.93
CA SER A 150 6.85 2.60 -2.54
C SER A 150 8.04 3.52 -2.39
N THR A 151 8.26 4.33 -3.41
CA THR A 151 9.22 5.44 -3.40
C THR A 151 8.69 6.55 -4.30
N LEU A 152 9.12 7.77 -4.03
CA LEU A 152 8.78 8.89 -4.89
C LEU A 152 9.68 8.93 -6.12
N VAL A 153 9.05 9.20 -7.25
CA VAL A 153 9.69 9.46 -8.54
C VAL A 153 9.21 10.78 -9.11
N VAL A 154 9.88 11.26 -10.13
CA VAL A 154 9.46 12.46 -10.86
C VAL A 154 8.74 12.02 -12.13
N PHE A 155 7.41 12.21 -12.16
CA PHE A 155 6.62 12.14 -13.38
C PHE A 155 6.88 13.38 -14.21
N TYR A 156 7.05 13.26 -15.54
CA TYR A 156 7.25 14.39 -16.41
C TYR A 156 6.37 14.34 -17.66
N ASN A 157 5.86 15.51 -18.04
CA ASN A 157 5.00 15.68 -19.20
C ASN A 157 5.89 15.92 -20.46
N LYS A 158 6.05 14.89 -21.28
CA LYS A 158 6.90 14.92 -22.49
C LYS A 158 6.49 16.04 -23.46
N ASP A 159 5.17 16.31 -23.58
CA ASP A 159 4.68 17.30 -24.53
C ASP A 159 5.03 18.74 -24.09
N ILE A 160 5.08 19.02 -22.78
CA ILE A 160 5.58 20.29 -22.26
C ILE A 160 7.09 20.41 -22.49
N PHE A 161 7.88 19.36 -22.23
CA PHE A 161 9.31 19.34 -22.50
C PHE A 161 9.61 19.63 -23.98
N ASP A 162 8.91 18.96 -24.91
CA ASP A 162 9.07 19.16 -26.34
C ASP A 162 8.66 20.57 -26.76
N LYS A 163 7.51 21.08 -26.25
CA LYS A 163 7.02 22.43 -26.54
C LYS A 163 8.04 23.53 -26.24
N TYR A 164 8.78 23.37 -25.14
CA TYR A 164 9.79 24.35 -24.71
C TYR A 164 11.21 23.95 -25.04
N ASN A 165 11.41 22.92 -25.85
CA ASN A 165 12.71 22.41 -26.28
C ASN A 165 13.64 22.12 -25.08
N VAL A 166 13.11 21.51 -24.03
CA VAL A 166 13.85 21.09 -22.85
C VAL A 166 14.17 19.61 -22.95
N ARG A 167 15.44 19.23 -22.72
CA ARG A 167 15.86 17.83 -22.75
C ARG A 167 15.16 17.07 -21.62
N TYR A 168 14.68 15.84 -21.90
CA TYR A 168 14.14 14.95 -20.90
C TYR A 168 15.15 14.63 -19.80
N PRO A 169 14.70 14.52 -18.54
CA PRO A 169 15.59 14.15 -17.44
C PRO A 169 16.09 12.71 -17.61
N ASN A 170 17.25 12.42 -17.07
CA ASN A 170 17.83 11.08 -17.06
C ASN A 170 18.28 10.71 -15.64
N LYS A 171 18.60 9.45 -15.41
CA LYS A 171 18.93 8.93 -14.06
C LYS A 171 20.17 9.56 -13.39
N ASN A 172 21.01 10.26 -14.15
CA ASN A 172 22.23 10.88 -13.62
C ASN A 172 22.06 12.39 -13.36
N TRP A 173 20.84 12.92 -13.45
CA TRP A 173 20.61 14.34 -13.21
C TRP A 173 20.80 14.71 -11.74
N THR A 174 21.15 15.97 -11.51
CA THR A 174 21.42 16.51 -10.18
C THR A 174 20.25 17.33 -9.68
N ILE A 175 20.27 17.71 -8.39
CA ILE A 175 19.26 18.63 -7.82
C ILE A 175 19.30 20.02 -8.52
N ASN A 176 20.46 20.44 -9.01
CA ASN A 176 20.58 21.67 -9.79
C ASN A 176 19.97 21.51 -11.18
N ASP A 177 20.08 20.34 -11.79
CA ASP A 177 19.40 20.05 -13.07
C ASP A 177 17.89 20.03 -12.88
N LEU A 178 17.38 19.48 -11.76
CA LEU A 178 15.96 19.53 -11.42
C LEU A 178 15.48 20.99 -11.32
N LEU A 179 16.20 21.86 -10.61
CA LEU A 179 15.85 23.28 -10.49
C LEU A 179 15.90 23.97 -11.85
N THR A 180 17.00 23.82 -12.60
CA THR A 180 17.18 24.45 -13.91
C THR A 180 16.14 24.01 -14.92
N THR A 181 15.81 22.71 -14.91
CA THR A 181 14.71 22.15 -15.72
C THR A 181 13.37 22.75 -15.32
N SER A 182 13.09 22.82 -14.02
CA SER A 182 11.86 23.45 -13.51
C SER A 182 11.74 24.91 -13.97
N GLN A 183 12.84 25.67 -13.93
CA GLN A 183 12.86 27.07 -14.40
C GLN A 183 12.55 27.18 -15.90
N LYS A 184 13.18 26.32 -16.74
CA LYS A 184 12.95 26.32 -18.19
C LYS A 184 11.52 25.94 -18.57
N LEU A 185 10.84 25.10 -17.79
CA LEU A 185 9.48 24.65 -18.03
C LEU A 185 8.43 25.63 -17.46
N THR A 186 8.82 26.57 -16.59
CA THR A 186 7.88 27.47 -15.95
C THR A 186 7.47 28.60 -16.86
N HIS A 187 6.17 28.73 -17.07
CA HIS A 187 5.49 29.81 -17.78
C HIS A 187 4.23 30.21 -16.99
N ALA A 188 4.48 30.68 -15.77
CA ALA A 188 3.40 31.05 -14.82
C ALA A 188 2.50 32.17 -15.38
N PRO A 189 1.21 32.18 -15.06
CA PRO A 189 0.50 31.22 -14.19
C PRO A 189 0.01 29.97 -14.90
N ASN A 190 0.28 29.81 -16.21
CA ASN A 190 -0.30 28.73 -17.01
C ASN A 190 0.40 27.37 -16.81
N ILE A 191 1.73 27.39 -16.66
CA ILE A 191 2.53 26.19 -16.48
C ILE A 191 3.59 26.46 -15.39
N PHE A 192 3.67 25.53 -14.42
CA PHE A 192 4.74 25.49 -13.43
C PHE A 192 5.67 24.32 -13.73
N GLY A 193 6.95 24.49 -13.45
CA GLY A 193 7.97 23.51 -13.76
C GLY A 193 7.86 22.25 -12.90
N ILE A 194 7.41 22.38 -11.64
CA ILE A 194 7.38 21.25 -10.70
C ILE A 194 6.24 21.41 -9.69
N SER A 195 5.77 20.28 -9.18
CA SER A 195 4.77 20.22 -8.11
C SER A 195 5.32 20.69 -6.75
N PHE A 196 4.44 21.08 -5.87
CA PHE A 196 4.75 21.43 -4.49
C PHE A 196 3.65 20.92 -3.54
N GLU A 197 4.03 20.03 -2.64
CA GLU A 197 3.15 19.46 -1.63
C GLU A 197 3.66 19.84 -0.23
N GLU A 198 2.75 20.14 0.71
CA GLU A 198 3.14 20.55 2.06
C GLU A 198 3.22 19.39 3.05
N GLU A 199 2.82 18.19 2.61
CA GLU A 199 2.98 16.97 3.39
C GLU A 199 4.46 16.52 3.42
N PRO A 200 5.00 16.15 4.61
CA PRO A 200 6.40 15.77 4.77
C PRO A 200 6.90 14.72 3.79
N LEU A 201 6.08 13.73 3.46
CA LEU A 201 6.42 12.69 2.48
C LEU A 201 7.06 13.27 1.21
N PHE A 202 6.52 14.37 0.68
CA PHE A 202 6.93 14.91 -0.62
C PHE A 202 8.21 15.74 -0.58
N TYR A 203 8.64 16.21 0.57
CA TYR A 203 9.92 16.92 0.70
C TYR A 203 11.03 16.11 1.39
N LEU A 204 10.73 14.90 1.89
CA LEU A 204 11.75 13.97 2.38
C LEU A 204 12.88 13.70 1.37
N PRO A 205 12.62 13.50 0.06
CA PRO A 205 13.71 13.33 -0.91
C PRO A 205 14.69 14.49 -0.94
N TYR A 206 14.20 15.72 -0.77
CA TYR A 206 15.06 16.92 -0.69
C TYR A 206 15.90 16.92 0.59
N LEU A 207 15.28 16.60 1.74
CA LEU A 207 16.01 16.53 3.00
C LEU A 207 17.12 15.48 2.96
N ASN A 208 16.81 14.29 2.44
CA ASN A 208 17.80 13.21 2.28
C ASN A 208 18.92 13.62 1.31
N TYR A 209 18.60 14.32 0.23
CA TYR A 209 19.61 14.85 -0.68
C TYR A 209 20.59 15.78 0.03
N PHE A 210 20.15 16.59 0.97
CA PHE A 210 20.98 17.46 1.79
C PHE A 210 21.63 16.76 2.98
N GLY A 211 21.42 15.44 3.16
CA GLY A 211 22.09 14.61 4.16
C GLY A 211 21.39 14.54 5.51
N VAL A 212 20.08 14.81 5.54
CA VAL A 212 19.27 14.62 6.75
C VAL A 212 19.05 13.13 6.96
N THR A 213 19.43 12.64 8.14
CA THR A 213 19.26 11.24 8.56
C THR A 213 18.35 11.10 9.79
N ASP A 214 18.14 12.17 10.54
CA ASP A 214 17.22 12.25 11.67
C ASP A 214 16.31 13.46 11.52
N LEU A 215 15.00 13.18 11.43
CA LEU A 215 13.98 14.21 11.25
C LEU A 215 13.65 14.98 12.54
N SER A 216 14.10 14.50 13.71
CA SER A 216 13.89 15.16 15.00
C SER A 216 14.85 16.31 15.24
N GLU A 217 15.99 16.34 14.53
CA GLU A 217 17.06 17.31 14.72
C GLU A 217 16.95 18.50 13.77
N ASN A 218 17.08 19.71 14.30
CA ASN A 218 17.14 20.93 13.49
C ASN A 218 18.60 21.23 13.09
N THR A 219 19.14 20.42 12.20
CA THR A 219 20.52 20.54 11.70
C THR A 219 20.63 21.58 10.57
N THR A 220 21.87 21.98 10.25
CA THR A 220 22.15 22.79 9.05
C THR A 220 21.68 22.10 7.77
N GLN A 221 21.83 20.78 7.68
CA GLN A 221 21.33 19.96 6.57
C GLN A 221 19.80 20.05 6.45
N MET A 222 19.10 19.95 7.57
CA MET A 222 17.64 20.12 7.61
C MET A 222 17.23 21.49 7.10
N GLN A 223 17.86 22.56 7.59
CA GLN A 223 17.59 23.93 7.16
C GLN A 223 17.86 24.13 5.67
N ASN A 224 19.00 23.61 5.17
CA ASN A 224 19.36 23.68 3.75
C ASN A 224 18.33 22.98 2.86
N GLY A 225 17.90 21.78 3.23
CA GLY A 225 16.89 21.01 2.50
C GLY A 225 15.53 21.71 2.48
N LEU A 226 15.06 22.17 3.64
CA LEU A 226 13.80 22.91 3.77
C LEU A 226 13.83 24.24 3.00
N ASN A 227 14.93 24.99 3.09
CA ASN A 227 15.09 26.24 2.35
C ASN A 227 15.14 26.01 0.84
N PHE A 228 15.84 24.96 0.38
CA PHE A 228 15.82 24.62 -1.03
C PHE A 228 14.39 24.31 -1.51
N TYR A 229 13.67 23.48 -0.78
CA TYR A 229 12.29 23.13 -1.11
C TYR A 229 11.38 24.37 -1.11
N ALA A 230 11.39 25.17 -0.05
CA ALA A 230 10.62 26.40 0.06
C ALA A 230 10.91 27.37 -1.11
N ASN A 231 12.19 27.49 -1.51
CA ASN A 231 12.62 28.39 -2.58
C ASN A 231 12.09 27.97 -3.97
N LEU A 232 11.68 26.71 -4.18
CA LEU A 232 10.99 26.34 -5.43
C LEU A 232 9.74 27.17 -5.65
N ARG A 233 9.03 27.50 -4.58
CA ARG A 233 7.81 28.32 -4.58
C ARG A 233 8.15 29.81 -4.37
N ASN A 234 8.84 30.14 -3.28
CA ASN A 234 8.97 31.51 -2.79
C ASN A 234 9.99 32.36 -3.59
N LYS A 235 11.12 31.79 -3.99
CA LYS A 235 12.20 32.52 -4.67
C LYS A 235 12.17 32.32 -6.17
N TYR A 236 12.04 31.08 -6.61
CA TYR A 236 12.15 30.74 -8.02
C TYR A 236 10.81 30.71 -8.74
N HIS A 237 9.72 30.64 -8.00
CA HIS A 237 8.35 30.55 -8.50
C HIS A 237 8.18 29.48 -9.60
N VAL A 238 8.95 28.37 -9.47
CA VAL A 238 8.85 27.24 -10.38
C VAL A 238 7.75 26.25 -9.98
N ALA A 239 7.24 26.40 -8.77
CA ALA A 239 6.11 25.65 -8.22
C ALA A 239 4.97 26.62 -7.86
N PRO A 240 3.70 26.20 -7.98
CA PRO A 240 2.56 27.09 -7.77
C PRO A 240 2.40 27.47 -6.30
N LYS A 241 1.94 28.70 -6.03
CA LYS A 241 1.48 29.14 -4.72
C LYS A 241 0.07 28.61 -4.45
N ARG A 242 -0.37 28.68 -3.17
CA ARG A 242 -1.72 28.20 -2.77
C ARG A 242 -2.84 28.94 -3.53
N GLU A 243 -2.73 30.25 -3.69
CA GLU A 243 -3.70 31.08 -4.40
C GLU A 243 -3.78 30.80 -5.91
N GLU A 244 -2.73 30.21 -6.51
CA GLU A 244 -2.67 29.90 -7.94
C GLU A 244 -3.28 28.55 -8.31
N ILE A 245 -3.56 27.71 -7.31
CA ILE A 245 -4.08 26.35 -7.52
C ILE A 245 -5.56 26.19 -7.17
N ALA A 246 -6.14 27.20 -6.51
CA ALA A 246 -7.49 27.10 -5.91
C ALA A 246 -7.61 25.84 -5.04
N SER A 247 -8.52 24.91 -5.37
CA SER A 247 -8.69 23.64 -4.66
C SER A 247 -8.10 22.43 -5.42
N ALA A 248 -7.33 22.66 -6.51
CA ALA A 248 -6.79 21.58 -7.31
C ALA A 248 -5.60 20.91 -6.60
N THR A 249 -5.57 19.57 -6.64
CA THR A 249 -4.40 18.80 -6.21
C THR A 249 -3.28 18.88 -7.26
N MET A 250 -2.02 18.60 -6.87
CA MET A 250 -0.91 18.55 -7.82
C MET A 250 -1.14 17.49 -8.93
N ALA A 251 -1.77 16.37 -8.59
CA ALA A 251 -2.16 15.36 -9.57
C ALA A 251 -3.16 15.90 -10.61
N GLN A 252 -4.14 16.72 -10.19
CA GLN A 252 -5.08 17.37 -11.09
C GLN A 252 -4.39 18.42 -11.97
N LEU A 253 -3.48 19.23 -11.42
CA LEU A 253 -2.70 20.19 -12.20
C LEU A 253 -1.81 19.49 -13.24
N PHE A 254 -1.22 18.35 -12.89
CA PHE A 254 -0.45 17.56 -13.85
C PHE A 254 -1.35 17.05 -14.98
N LEU A 255 -2.50 16.47 -14.67
CA LEU A 255 -3.47 16.00 -15.67
C LEU A 255 -4.04 17.11 -16.57
N GLN A 256 -4.14 18.34 -16.03
CA GLN A 256 -4.55 19.53 -16.80
C GLN A 256 -3.41 20.08 -17.70
N GLY A 257 -2.20 19.48 -17.67
CA GLY A 257 -1.05 20.00 -18.40
C GLY A 257 -0.48 21.29 -17.82
N LYS A 258 -0.73 21.59 -16.55
CA LYS A 258 -0.25 22.78 -15.84
C LYS A 258 1.05 22.54 -15.04
N LEU A 259 1.55 21.33 -15.01
CA LEU A 259 2.83 20.96 -14.42
C LEU A 259 3.73 20.27 -15.43
N GLY A 260 4.98 20.74 -15.54
CA GLY A 260 6.03 20.07 -16.31
C GLY A 260 6.47 18.77 -15.64
N MET A 261 6.62 18.80 -14.31
CA MET A 261 7.03 17.67 -13.48
C MET A 261 6.14 17.55 -12.23
N HIS A 262 5.85 16.31 -11.84
CA HIS A 262 5.12 15.99 -10.62
C HIS A 262 5.84 14.93 -9.81
N ILE A 263 6.20 15.24 -8.56
CA ILE A 263 6.81 14.28 -7.63
C ILE A 263 5.71 13.50 -6.95
N SER A 264 5.66 12.20 -7.19
CA SER A 264 4.68 11.30 -6.57
C SER A 264 5.13 9.84 -6.67
N GLY A 265 4.31 8.94 -6.16
CA GLY A 265 4.57 7.50 -6.22
C GLY A 265 3.72 6.77 -7.26
N ARG A 266 3.98 5.46 -7.39
CA ARG A 266 3.32 4.61 -8.38
C ARG A 266 1.79 4.58 -8.24
N TRP A 267 1.24 4.85 -7.08
CA TRP A 267 -0.22 4.88 -6.84
C TRP A 267 -1.00 5.80 -7.79
N LEU A 268 -0.34 6.76 -8.44
CA LEU A 268 -0.97 7.62 -9.46
C LEU A 268 -0.93 7.06 -10.88
N VAL A 269 -0.16 5.99 -11.13
CA VAL A 269 -0.06 5.39 -12.47
C VAL A 269 -1.40 4.97 -13.06
N PRO A 270 -2.32 4.29 -12.34
CA PRO A 270 -3.63 3.94 -12.90
C PRO A 270 -4.40 5.17 -13.36
N LYS A 271 -4.43 6.21 -12.52
CA LYS A 271 -5.12 7.47 -12.84
C LYS A 271 -4.51 8.16 -14.06
N TYR A 272 -3.18 8.24 -14.14
CA TYR A 272 -2.51 8.86 -15.27
C TYR A 272 -2.65 8.05 -16.56
N ARG A 273 -2.66 6.72 -16.50
CA ARG A 273 -2.96 5.85 -17.65
C ARG A 273 -4.37 6.10 -18.21
N GLN A 274 -5.33 6.37 -17.33
CA GLN A 274 -6.74 6.58 -17.70
C GLN A 274 -7.01 7.99 -18.19
N GLU A 275 -6.46 9.01 -17.52
CA GLU A 275 -6.92 10.40 -17.66
C GLU A 275 -5.94 11.30 -18.43
N ALA A 276 -4.63 11.00 -18.46
CA ALA A 276 -3.65 11.86 -19.13
C ALA A 276 -3.88 11.87 -20.66
N LYS A 277 -3.97 13.08 -21.23
CA LYS A 277 -4.15 13.31 -22.69
C LYS A 277 -2.84 13.69 -23.39
N PHE A 278 -1.72 13.53 -22.72
CA PHE A 278 -0.38 13.85 -23.18
C PHE A 278 0.57 12.68 -22.90
N ARG A 279 1.72 12.67 -23.57
CA ARG A 279 2.77 11.68 -23.32
C ARG A 279 3.50 12.00 -22.01
N TRP A 280 3.73 10.99 -21.21
CA TRP A 280 4.39 11.13 -19.93
C TRP A 280 5.26 9.91 -19.63
N ASP A 281 6.24 10.11 -18.76
CA ASP A 281 7.08 9.04 -18.25
C ASP A 281 7.59 9.41 -16.84
N ILE A 282 8.48 8.61 -16.29
CA ILE A 282 9.09 8.84 -14.98
C ILE A 282 10.61 8.85 -15.08
N VAL A 283 11.22 9.50 -14.10
CA VAL A 283 12.64 9.39 -13.76
C VAL A 283 12.77 9.37 -12.24
N ARG A 284 13.84 8.75 -11.72
CA ARG A 284 14.13 8.83 -10.28
C ARG A 284 14.36 10.26 -9.84
N PHE A 285 14.07 10.56 -8.56
CA PHE A 285 14.51 11.81 -7.94
C PHE A 285 16.04 11.85 -7.94
N PRO A 286 16.68 13.04 -8.02
CA PRO A 286 18.15 13.13 -8.06
C PRO A 286 18.83 12.36 -6.93
N ASP A 287 19.80 11.51 -7.30
CA ASP A 287 20.61 10.77 -6.35
C ASP A 287 21.69 11.66 -5.72
N LYS A 288 22.05 11.36 -4.48
CA LYS A 288 23.20 11.98 -3.82
C LYS A 288 24.37 11.00 -3.77
N ASN A 289 25.42 11.26 -4.52
CA ASN A 289 26.60 10.40 -4.59
C ASN A 289 26.29 8.94 -4.95
N GLY A 290 25.33 8.74 -5.88
CA GLY A 290 24.90 7.41 -6.31
C GLY A 290 23.95 6.68 -5.35
N VAL A 291 23.51 7.37 -4.27
CA VAL A 291 22.47 6.85 -3.35
C VAL A 291 21.14 7.53 -3.66
N PRO A 292 20.04 6.79 -3.89
CA PRO A 292 18.73 7.38 -4.10
C PRO A 292 18.32 8.25 -2.91
N SER A 293 17.93 9.51 -3.20
CA SER A 293 17.50 10.43 -2.14
C SER A 293 16.03 10.23 -1.76
N ALA A 294 15.21 9.67 -2.67
CA ALA A 294 13.85 9.28 -2.30
C ALA A 294 13.88 8.02 -1.44
N PRO A 295 13.37 8.06 -0.20
CA PRO A 295 13.36 6.89 0.68
C PRO A 295 12.34 5.86 0.21
N VAL A 296 12.48 4.64 0.72
CA VAL A 296 11.56 3.53 0.44
C VAL A 296 10.66 3.30 1.64
N ASP A 297 9.37 3.24 1.38
CA ASP A 297 8.36 2.75 2.29
C ASP A 297 7.90 1.35 1.86
N ALA A 298 7.31 0.59 2.78
CA ALA A 298 6.67 -0.68 2.48
C ALA A 298 5.34 -0.80 3.21
N SER A 299 4.43 -1.56 2.60
CA SER A 299 3.15 -1.91 3.20
C SER A 299 2.90 -3.41 3.09
N GLY A 300 2.11 -3.94 4.01
CA GLY A 300 1.85 -5.37 4.05
C GLY A 300 0.77 -5.77 5.04
N TRP A 301 0.77 -7.04 5.37
CA TRP A 301 -0.24 -7.71 6.16
C TRP A 301 0.33 -8.14 7.50
N ALA A 302 -0.29 -7.70 8.60
CA ALA A 302 0.10 -8.03 9.96
C ALA A 302 -1.02 -8.78 10.69
N ILE A 303 -0.65 -9.56 11.71
CA ILE A 303 -1.60 -10.28 12.57
C ILE A 303 -1.64 -9.59 13.92
N SER A 304 -2.84 -9.36 14.44
CA SER A 304 -3.03 -8.91 15.81
C SER A 304 -2.59 -10.00 16.79
N LYS A 305 -1.79 -9.65 17.78
CA LYS A 305 -1.30 -10.60 18.79
C LYS A 305 -2.44 -11.25 19.58
N SER A 306 -3.55 -10.51 19.78
CA SER A 306 -4.76 -10.98 20.46
C SER A 306 -5.62 -11.92 19.62
N SER A 307 -5.35 -12.07 18.30
CA SER A 307 -6.09 -12.98 17.43
C SER A 307 -6.08 -14.40 17.98
N LYS A 308 -7.28 -15.00 18.00
CA LYS A 308 -7.49 -16.42 18.36
C LYS A 308 -7.50 -17.34 17.14
N HIS A 309 -7.41 -16.75 15.93
CA HIS A 309 -7.51 -17.41 14.63
C HIS A 309 -6.18 -17.30 13.86
N LYS A 310 -5.03 -17.43 14.55
CA LYS A 310 -3.70 -17.19 13.97
C LYS A 310 -3.39 -18.12 12.79
N LYS A 311 -3.86 -19.38 12.82
CA LYS A 311 -3.66 -20.33 11.72
C LYS A 311 -4.39 -19.88 10.46
N GLU A 312 -5.62 -19.44 10.60
CA GLU A 312 -6.45 -18.91 9.51
C GLU A 312 -5.90 -17.56 9.02
N ALA A 313 -5.43 -16.71 9.93
CA ALA A 313 -4.76 -15.45 9.60
C ALA A 313 -3.48 -15.67 8.78
N ILE A 314 -2.64 -16.65 9.15
CA ILE A 314 -1.46 -17.03 8.38
C ILE A 314 -1.85 -17.50 6.97
N LYS A 315 -2.85 -18.35 6.83
CA LYS A 315 -3.35 -18.79 5.52
C LYS A 315 -3.82 -17.62 4.66
N LEU A 316 -4.56 -16.68 5.24
CA LEU A 316 -4.99 -15.48 4.52
C LEU A 316 -3.79 -14.67 4.04
N ILE A 317 -2.80 -14.43 4.91
CA ILE A 317 -1.61 -13.64 4.55
C ILE A 317 -0.78 -14.37 3.49
N GLN A 318 -0.60 -15.70 3.59
CA GLN A 318 0.05 -16.52 2.55
C GLN A 318 -0.65 -16.32 1.20
N TYR A 319 -1.96 -16.36 1.16
CA TYR A 319 -2.75 -16.15 -0.05
C TYR A 319 -2.60 -14.73 -0.60
N LEU A 320 -2.75 -13.73 0.25
CA LEU A 320 -2.63 -12.31 -0.12
C LEU A 320 -1.22 -11.94 -0.60
N SER A 321 -0.18 -12.60 -0.08
CA SER A 321 1.22 -12.39 -0.46
C SER A 321 1.73 -13.40 -1.49
N SER A 322 0.88 -14.28 -2.01
CA SER A 322 1.21 -15.21 -3.09
C SER A 322 1.57 -14.48 -4.38
N LYS A 323 2.22 -15.21 -5.31
CA LYS A 323 2.52 -14.66 -6.63
C LYS A 323 1.24 -14.25 -7.36
N GLU A 324 0.20 -15.09 -7.30
CA GLU A 324 -1.07 -14.83 -7.97
C GLU A 324 -1.77 -13.58 -7.47
N SER A 325 -1.91 -13.42 -6.15
CA SER A 325 -2.51 -12.21 -5.57
C SER A 325 -1.65 -10.97 -5.86
N SER A 326 -0.33 -11.09 -5.79
CA SER A 326 0.59 -10.00 -6.13
C SER A 326 0.48 -9.59 -7.60
N ASP A 327 0.35 -10.55 -8.53
CA ASP A 327 0.09 -10.28 -9.95
C ASP A 327 -1.23 -9.50 -10.13
N LYS A 328 -2.33 -9.90 -9.47
CA LYS A 328 -3.63 -9.20 -9.53
C LYS A 328 -3.52 -7.73 -9.07
N PHE A 329 -2.84 -7.46 -7.96
CA PHE A 329 -2.58 -6.08 -7.52
C PHE A 329 -1.71 -5.29 -8.52
N THR A 330 -0.73 -5.95 -9.12
CA THR A 330 0.26 -5.31 -10.00
C THR A 330 -0.33 -4.95 -11.37
N GLN A 331 -1.25 -5.76 -11.92
CA GLN A 331 -1.89 -5.56 -13.24
C GLN A 331 -2.56 -4.19 -13.37
N SER A 332 -3.11 -3.66 -12.28
CA SER A 332 -3.73 -2.32 -12.27
C SER A 332 -2.72 -1.18 -12.46
N GLY A 333 -1.42 -1.45 -12.24
CA GLY A 333 -0.38 -0.44 -12.19
C GLY A 333 -0.25 0.29 -10.85
N LEU A 334 -1.06 -0.09 -9.85
CA LEU A 334 -1.18 0.61 -8.57
C LEU A 334 0.07 0.51 -7.69
N ILE A 335 0.71 -0.67 -7.67
CA ILE A 335 1.81 -0.98 -6.75
C ILE A 335 3.13 -1.27 -7.47
N VAL A 336 4.24 -1.07 -6.75
CA VAL A 336 5.49 -1.76 -7.01
C VAL A 336 5.47 -3.02 -6.16
N PRO A 337 5.33 -4.21 -6.75
CA PRO A 337 5.17 -5.42 -5.94
C PRO A 337 6.42 -5.69 -5.11
N ALA A 338 6.23 -6.06 -3.85
CA ALA A 338 7.34 -6.46 -2.99
C ALA A 338 7.96 -7.80 -3.40
N ARG A 339 7.22 -8.63 -4.16
CA ARG A 339 7.73 -9.90 -4.70
C ARG A 339 8.64 -9.68 -5.90
N ILE A 340 9.85 -10.19 -5.83
CA ILE A 340 10.90 -10.07 -6.86
C ILE A 340 10.46 -10.75 -8.17
N ASP A 341 9.81 -11.91 -8.09
CA ASP A 341 9.36 -12.68 -9.25
C ASP A 341 8.24 -11.95 -10.04
N VAL A 342 7.36 -11.23 -9.35
CA VAL A 342 6.31 -10.39 -9.96
C VAL A 342 6.90 -9.07 -10.48
N ALA A 343 7.79 -8.44 -9.72
CA ALA A 343 8.43 -7.19 -10.10
C ALA A 343 9.25 -7.31 -11.40
N ASN A 344 9.86 -8.47 -11.65
CA ASN A 344 10.62 -8.75 -12.87
C ASN A 344 9.78 -9.39 -13.99
N SER A 345 8.47 -9.51 -13.79
CA SER A 345 7.56 -10.10 -14.78
C SER A 345 7.01 -9.06 -15.75
N LYS A 346 6.38 -9.56 -16.84
CA LYS A 346 5.63 -8.72 -17.79
C LYS A 346 4.39 -8.07 -17.16
N THR A 347 3.94 -8.53 -16.00
CA THR A 347 2.82 -7.91 -15.28
C THR A 347 3.21 -6.52 -14.77
N PHE A 348 4.44 -6.35 -14.27
CA PHE A 348 4.94 -5.06 -13.81
C PHE A 348 5.60 -4.25 -14.95
N LEU A 349 6.40 -4.91 -15.80
CA LEU A 349 7.11 -4.34 -16.93
C LEU A 349 6.25 -4.50 -18.21
N ASP A 350 5.08 -3.88 -18.22
CA ASP A 350 3.99 -4.12 -19.18
C ASP A 350 4.06 -3.27 -20.46
N ASN A 351 5.16 -2.56 -20.69
CA ASN A 351 5.39 -1.65 -21.83
C ASN A 351 4.35 -0.51 -21.98
N LYS A 352 3.51 -0.28 -20.97
CA LYS A 352 2.60 0.89 -20.90
C LYS A 352 3.33 2.03 -20.19
N SER A 353 2.78 3.24 -20.27
CA SER A 353 3.30 4.36 -19.47
C SER A 353 3.18 4.08 -17.96
N PRO A 354 4.20 4.36 -17.16
CA PRO A 354 5.52 4.89 -17.58
C PRO A 354 6.37 3.80 -18.24
N GLN A 355 7.01 4.12 -19.37
CA GLN A 355 7.90 3.17 -20.05
C GLN A 355 9.14 2.84 -19.20
N ASN A 356 9.58 3.81 -18.42
CA ASN A 356 10.70 3.66 -17.48
C ASN A 356 10.31 2.98 -16.15
N SER A 357 9.27 2.12 -16.13
CA SER A 357 8.83 1.41 -14.89
C SER A 357 9.97 0.70 -14.16
N LYS A 358 11.02 0.30 -14.87
CA LYS A 358 12.22 -0.33 -14.29
C LYS A 358 12.94 0.59 -13.28
N GLU A 359 12.82 1.92 -13.39
CA GLU A 359 13.38 2.87 -12.44
C GLU A 359 12.95 2.60 -11.00
N PHE A 360 11.68 2.21 -10.79
CA PHE A 360 11.21 1.82 -9.46
C PHE A 360 12.03 0.68 -8.86
N LEU A 361 12.42 -0.31 -9.68
CA LEU A 361 13.19 -1.47 -9.21
C LEU A 361 14.67 -1.13 -9.00
N GLU A 362 15.24 -0.30 -9.89
CA GLU A 362 16.65 0.12 -9.77
C GLU A 362 16.88 0.95 -8.51
N ILE A 363 15.91 1.77 -8.10
CA ILE A 363 15.98 2.55 -6.85
C ILE A 363 16.10 1.60 -5.64
N LEU A 364 15.35 0.49 -5.61
CA LEU A 364 15.32 -0.44 -4.46
C LEU A 364 16.67 -1.09 -4.15
N ASN A 365 17.61 -1.14 -5.11
CA ASN A 365 18.90 -1.80 -4.92
C ASN A 365 19.80 -1.07 -3.91
N ASN A 366 19.70 0.27 -3.82
CA ASN A 366 20.59 1.09 -3.00
C ASN A 366 19.86 2.15 -2.17
N ALA A 367 18.53 2.17 -2.20
CA ALA A 367 17.75 3.13 -1.42
C ALA A 367 17.76 2.78 0.06
N ASN A 368 17.60 3.81 0.89
CA ASN A 368 17.37 3.65 2.32
C ASN A 368 15.86 3.66 2.62
N PRO A 369 15.40 2.93 3.63
CA PRO A 369 14.03 3.09 4.12
C PRO A 369 13.83 4.48 4.72
N THR A 370 12.57 4.95 4.73
CA THR A 370 12.20 6.13 5.50
C THR A 370 12.65 5.96 6.95
N PRO A 371 13.35 6.96 7.56
CA PRO A 371 13.87 6.84 8.93
C PRO A 371 12.74 6.96 9.96
N VAL A 372 11.99 5.88 10.13
CA VAL A 372 10.83 5.83 11.03
C VAL A 372 11.26 5.52 12.46
N THR A 373 10.85 6.40 13.39
CA THR A 373 11.01 6.23 14.83
C THR A 373 9.66 6.04 15.51
N LEU A 374 9.64 5.76 16.80
CA LEU A 374 8.38 5.69 17.56
C LEU A 374 7.59 7.00 17.56
N ASN A 375 8.28 8.13 17.43
CA ASN A 375 7.69 9.46 17.38
C ASN A 375 7.53 10.00 15.95
N PHE A 376 7.70 9.16 14.94
CA PHE A 376 7.72 9.59 13.54
C PHE A 376 6.48 10.42 13.17
N LYS A 377 5.30 9.97 13.58
CA LYS A 377 4.06 10.70 13.30
C LYS A 377 4.01 12.07 13.96
N GLU A 378 4.41 12.17 15.22
CA GLU A 378 4.49 13.45 15.96
C GLU A 378 5.51 14.39 15.33
N ILE A 379 6.68 13.86 14.94
CA ILE A 379 7.72 14.62 14.24
C ILE A 379 7.18 15.18 12.93
N THR A 380 6.55 14.34 12.10
CA THR A 380 6.04 14.77 10.79
C THR A 380 4.88 15.75 10.91
N ASP A 381 3.97 15.59 11.87
CA ASP A 381 2.90 16.55 12.14
C ASP A 381 3.46 17.91 12.60
N THR A 382 4.48 17.87 13.46
CA THR A 382 5.20 19.07 13.90
C THR A 382 5.92 19.74 12.72
N MET A 383 6.58 18.97 11.87
CA MET A 383 7.24 19.48 10.67
C MET A 383 6.23 20.16 9.73
N LYS A 384 5.09 19.54 9.48
CA LYS A 384 4.02 20.10 8.65
C LYS A 384 3.59 21.47 9.16
N THR A 385 3.26 21.56 10.46
CA THR A 385 2.79 22.80 11.09
C THR A 385 3.87 23.89 11.09
N LYS A 386 5.10 23.56 11.48
CA LYS A 386 6.21 24.53 11.53
C LYS A 386 6.60 25.05 10.16
N ASN A 387 6.60 24.18 9.15
CA ASN A 387 7.05 24.55 7.81
C ASN A 387 5.97 25.25 6.99
N GLU A 388 4.72 25.26 7.42
CA GLU A 388 3.64 25.98 6.74
C GLU A 388 3.99 27.47 6.52
N VAL A 389 4.51 28.15 7.55
CA VAL A 389 4.94 29.55 7.44
C VAL A 389 6.13 29.70 6.49
N LEU A 390 7.08 28.74 6.50
CA LEU A 390 8.24 28.77 5.61
C LEU A 390 7.83 28.60 4.14
N PHE A 391 6.86 27.73 3.88
CA PHE A 391 6.42 27.39 2.52
C PHE A 391 5.49 28.41 1.88
N ASN A 392 4.92 29.33 2.66
CA ASN A 392 3.92 30.31 2.21
C ASN A 392 4.36 31.77 2.52
N LYS A 393 5.64 32.07 2.32
CA LYS A 393 6.21 33.43 2.44
C LYS A 393 6.00 34.26 1.21
#